data_78d3923cd3792651204fdd78c7aee0c6
#
_entry.id   78d3923cd3792651204fdd78c7aee0c6
#
_cell.length_a   1.000
_cell.length_b   1.000
_cell.length_c   1.000
_cell.angle_alpha   90.00
_cell.angle_beta   90.00
_cell.angle_gamma   90.00
#
_symmetry.space_group_name_H-M   'P 1'
#
loop_
_entity.id
_entity.type
_entity.pdbx_description
1 polymer ?
#
loop_
_entity_poly.entity_id
_entity_poly.type
_entity_poly.pdbx_seq_one_letter_code
_entity_poly.pdbx_strand_id
1 'polypeptide(L)'
;MPYRPTENTRARAERRRADILDAATVLVATGGFGAATVRAIADTSGIATGTVYRYFGNREELLAEIFRGLADREYRAVEHAVQAAESTVAARLTALLTTFSRRALTSPRTAEALLFEPVNALVEGERLIFRRRYHELLVDVIAAGAAAGEIPAQDAATSARAVIGANAEALMGKLSSRPDTPEELISSVTTFCLRALGAS
;
A
#
# COMPACT_ATOMS: atom_id res chain seq x y z
N MET A 1 -32.47 -30.72 3.06
CA MET A 1 -32.03 -29.68 4.01
C MET A 1 -30.66 -29.20 3.58
N PRO A 2 -30.45 -27.91 3.33
CA PRO A 2 -29.12 -27.42 3.01
C PRO A 2 -28.20 -27.57 4.25
N TYR A 3 -27.06 -28.20 4.06
CA TYR A 3 -26.01 -28.38 5.06
C TYR A 3 -25.52 -27.00 5.56
N ARG A 4 -25.77 -26.65 6.82
CA ARG A 4 -25.23 -25.45 7.46
C ARG A 4 -23.86 -25.80 8.04
N PRO A 5 -22.76 -25.19 7.55
CA PRO A 5 -21.44 -25.43 8.13
C PRO A 5 -21.43 -25.10 9.61
N THR A 6 -20.86 -25.97 10.43
CA THR A 6 -20.69 -25.73 11.86
C THR A 6 -19.66 -24.59 12.07
N GLU A 7 -19.72 -23.94 13.22
CA GLU A 7 -18.78 -22.86 13.61
C GLU A 7 -17.32 -23.31 13.48
N ASN A 8 -17.02 -24.54 13.87
CA ASN A 8 -15.70 -25.16 13.75
C ASN A 8 -15.27 -25.35 12.28
N THR A 9 -16.22 -25.68 11.40
CA THR A 9 -15.96 -25.83 9.96
C THR A 9 -15.62 -24.46 9.32
N ARG A 10 -16.32 -23.39 9.72
CA ARG A 10 -16.04 -22.03 9.26
C ARG A 10 -14.68 -21.54 9.72
N ALA A 11 -14.37 -21.66 11.01
CA ALA A 11 -13.08 -21.27 11.58
C ALA A 11 -11.90 -22.01 10.92
N ARG A 12 -12.07 -23.28 10.55
CA ARG A 12 -11.07 -24.06 9.82
C ARG A 12 -10.90 -23.55 8.37
N ALA A 13 -11.98 -23.17 7.71
CA ALA A 13 -11.94 -22.62 6.37
C ALA A 13 -11.24 -21.24 6.35
N GLU A 14 -11.57 -20.38 7.30
CA GLU A 14 -10.94 -19.07 7.47
C GLU A 14 -9.43 -19.18 7.73
N ARG A 15 -9.02 -20.06 8.64
CA ARG A 15 -7.59 -20.33 8.88
C ARG A 15 -6.89 -20.80 7.62
N ARG A 16 -7.47 -21.75 6.88
CA ARG A 16 -6.86 -22.23 5.64
C ARG A 16 -6.75 -21.13 4.57
N ARG A 17 -7.75 -20.24 4.50
CA ARG A 17 -7.72 -19.09 3.61
C ARG A 17 -6.62 -18.11 4.01
N ALA A 18 -6.42 -17.87 5.29
CA ALA A 18 -5.32 -17.05 5.81
C ALA A 18 -3.95 -17.67 5.45
N ASP A 19 -3.76 -18.99 5.67
CA ASP A 19 -2.52 -19.69 5.30
C ASP A 19 -2.14 -19.49 3.82
N ILE A 20 -3.14 -19.49 2.91
CA ILE A 20 -2.93 -19.25 1.47
C ILE A 20 -2.48 -17.81 1.23
N LEU A 21 -3.12 -16.83 1.85
CA LEU A 21 -2.78 -15.42 1.70
C LEU A 21 -1.40 -15.11 2.30
N ASP A 22 -1.04 -15.72 3.43
CA ASP A 22 0.28 -15.56 4.05
C ASP A 22 1.39 -16.13 3.15
N ALA A 23 1.20 -17.33 2.61
CA ALA A 23 2.13 -17.93 1.65
C ALA A 23 2.31 -17.05 0.40
N ALA A 24 1.22 -16.52 -0.13
CA ALA A 24 1.26 -15.63 -1.27
C ALA A 24 1.94 -14.29 -0.96
N THR A 25 1.72 -13.75 0.25
CA THR A 25 2.40 -12.53 0.73
C THR A 25 3.92 -12.70 0.76
N VAL A 26 4.42 -13.85 1.25
CA VAL A 26 5.85 -14.17 1.25
C VAL A 26 6.40 -14.20 -0.18
N LEU A 27 5.68 -14.83 -1.12
CA LEU A 27 6.10 -14.91 -2.52
C LEU A 27 6.14 -13.52 -3.18
N VAL A 28 5.15 -12.67 -2.93
CA VAL A 28 5.15 -11.28 -3.44
C VAL A 28 6.29 -10.47 -2.83
N ALA A 29 6.57 -10.64 -1.54
CA ALA A 29 7.65 -9.92 -0.87
C ALA A 29 9.04 -10.28 -1.41
N THR A 30 9.22 -11.49 -1.92
CA THR A 30 10.51 -11.98 -2.46
C THR A 30 10.65 -11.83 -3.97
N GLY A 31 9.58 -12.05 -4.72
CA GLY A 31 9.62 -12.11 -6.18
C GLY A 31 8.54 -11.32 -6.93
N GLY A 32 7.72 -10.52 -6.21
CA GLY A 32 6.60 -9.78 -6.80
C GLY A 32 5.41 -10.67 -7.16
N PHE A 33 4.40 -10.09 -7.81
CA PHE A 33 3.19 -10.82 -8.22
C PHE A 33 3.48 -11.92 -9.25
N GLY A 34 4.56 -11.77 -10.04
CA GLY A 34 5.00 -12.81 -10.96
C GLY A 34 5.38 -14.12 -10.27
N ALA A 35 5.98 -14.06 -9.08
CA ALA A 35 6.35 -15.23 -8.28
C ALA A 35 5.15 -15.91 -7.60
N ALA A 36 4.04 -15.18 -7.35
CA ALA A 36 2.85 -15.68 -6.71
C ALA A 36 1.96 -16.49 -7.68
N THR A 37 2.53 -17.56 -8.26
CA THR A 37 1.76 -18.53 -9.05
C THR A 37 0.92 -19.41 -8.14
N VAL A 38 -0.23 -19.90 -8.63
CA VAL A 38 -1.11 -20.78 -7.82
C VAL A 38 -0.36 -22.03 -7.35
N ARG A 39 0.56 -22.56 -8.18
CA ARG A 39 1.42 -23.69 -7.81
C ARG A 39 2.38 -23.32 -6.68
N ALA A 40 3.12 -22.21 -6.81
CA ALA A 40 4.06 -21.77 -5.78
C ALA A 40 3.36 -21.49 -4.45
N ILE A 41 2.17 -20.87 -4.49
CA ILE A 41 1.33 -20.64 -3.31
C ILE A 41 0.90 -21.96 -2.66
N ALA A 42 0.44 -22.92 -3.46
CA ALA A 42 0.03 -24.25 -2.99
C ALA A 42 1.21 -24.99 -2.32
N ASP A 43 2.38 -24.98 -2.98
CA ASP A 43 3.60 -25.62 -2.47
C ASP A 43 4.05 -24.95 -1.15
N THR A 44 4.07 -23.60 -1.08
CA THR A 44 4.47 -22.83 0.10
C THR A 44 3.50 -23.03 1.27
N SER A 45 2.20 -23.13 1.01
CA SER A 45 1.17 -23.34 2.06
C SER A 45 0.92 -24.80 2.41
N GLY A 46 1.61 -25.74 1.76
CA GLY A 46 1.49 -27.18 2.01
C GLY A 46 0.11 -27.77 1.63
N ILE A 47 -0.53 -27.25 0.59
CA ILE A 47 -1.86 -27.70 0.15
C ILE A 47 -1.86 -28.07 -1.34
N ALA A 48 -2.87 -28.79 -1.79
CA ALA A 48 -3.05 -29.08 -3.20
C ALA A 48 -3.54 -27.83 -3.96
N THR A 49 -3.07 -27.65 -5.19
CA THR A 49 -3.48 -26.56 -6.11
C THR A 49 -5.00 -26.44 -6.26
N GLY A 50 -5.72 -27.56 -6.37
CA GLY A 50 -7.18 -27.57 -6.42
C GLY A 50 -7.85 -27.04 -5.15
N THR A 51 -7.16 -27.08 -4.00
CA THR A 51 -7.65 -26.48 -2.76
C THR A 51 -7.58 -24.95 -2.82
N VAL A 52 -6.56 -24.38 -3.44
CA VAL A 52 -6.46 -22.92 -3.64
C VAL A 52 -7.68 -22.42 -4.41
N TYR A 53 -8.00 -23.03 -5.54
CA TYR A 53 -9.16 -22.67 -6.37
C TYR A 53 -10.52 -22.82 -5.68
N ARG A 54 -10.61 -23.65 -4.63
CA ARG A 54 -11.83 -23.76 -3.82
C ARG A 54 -12.07 -22.53 -2.95
N TYR A 55 -11.02 -21.81 -2.57
CA TYR A 55 -11.10 -20.57 -1.75
C TYR A 55 -11.12 -19.30 -2.58
N PHE A 56 -10.55 -19.34 -3.78
CA PHE A 56 -10.42 -18.21 -4.69
C PHE A 56 -10.86 -18.67 -6.08
N GLY A 57 -11.88 -18.05 -6.62
CA GLY A 57 -12.53 -18.48 -7.87
C GLY A 57 -11.56 -18.63 -9.05
N ASN A 58 -10.57 -17.74 -9.13
CA ASN A 58 -9.51 -17.76 -10.14
C ASN A 58 -8.23 -17.08 -9.60
N ARG A 59 -7.17 -17.15 -10.41
CA ARG A 59 -5.87 -16.53 -10.07
C ARG A 59 -5.97 -15.00 -9.95
N GLU A 60 -6.76 -14.36 -10.77
CA GLU A 60 -6.88 -12.90 -10.82
C GLU A 60 -7.51 -12.36 -9.54
N GLU A 61 -8.58 -13.00 -9.06
CA GLU A 61 -9.23 -12.70 -7.78
C GLU A 61 -8.27 -12.91 -6.60
N LEU A 62 -7.53 -14.02 -6.61
CA LEU A 62 -6.51 -14.29 -5.59
C LEU A 62 -5.47 -13.18 -5.54
N LEU A 63 -4.89 -12.77 -6.68
CA LEU A 63 -3.89 -11.70 -6.73
C LEU A 63 -4.47 -10.35 -6.30
N ALA A 64 -5.70 -10.02 -6.67
CA ALA A 64 -6.37 -8.79 -6.23
C ALA A 64 -6.57 -8.77 -4.72
N GLU A 65 -6.89 -9.91 -4.11
CA GLU A 65 -7.05 -10.01 -2.67
C GLU A 65 -5.71 -9.91 -1.92
N ILE A 66 -4.66 -10.51 -2.44
CA ILE A 66 -3.30 -10.35 -1.91
C ILE A 66 -2.89 -8.88 -1.97
N PHE A 67 -3.11 -8.23 -3.13
CA PHE A 67 -2.85 -6.81 -3.30
C PHE A 67 -3.58 -5.98 -2.24
N ARG A 68 -4.89 -6.21 -2.09
CA ARG A 68 -5.73 -5.49 -1.12
C ARG A 68 -5.21 -5.63 0.31
N GLY A 69 -4.86 -6.85 0.73
CA GLY A 69 -4.33 -7.11 2.08
C GLY A 69 -3.00 -6.42 2.33
N LEU A 70 -2.07 -6.46 1.36
CA LEU A 70 -0.79 -5.78 1.43
C LEU A 70 -0.95 -4.25 1.45
N ALA A 71 -1.70 -3.70 0.49
CA ALA A 71 -1.92 -2.27 0.37
C ALA A 71 -2.68 -1.68 1.57
N ASP A 72 -3.66 -2.40 2.12
CA ASP A 72 -4.40 -1.96 3.31
C ASP A 72 -3.50 -1.86 4.55
N ARG A 73 -2.58 -2.81 4.74
CA ARG A 73 -1.60 -2.76 5.82
C ARG A 73 -0.67 -1.54 5.69
N GLU A 74 -0.20 -1.24 4.49
CA GLU A 74 0.65 -0.08 4.24
C GLU A 74 -0.12 1.24 4.44
N TYR A 75 -1.33 1.32 3.93
CA TYR A 75 -2.20 2.49 4.09
C TYR A 75 -2.52 2.76 5.56
N ARG A 76 -2.93 1.76 6.33
CA ARG A 76 -3.25 1.93 7.77
C ARG A 76 -2.05 2.41 8.57
N ALA A 77 -0.83 1.97 8.26
CA ALA A 77 0.36 2.45 8.94
C ALA A 77 0.57 3.95 8.69
N VAL A 78 0.36 4.42 7.46
CA VAL A 78 0.47 5.83 7.11
C VAL A 78 -0.69 6.66 7.72
N GLU A 79 -1.92 6.19 7.61
CA GLU A 79 -3.10 6.84 8.19
C GLU A 79 -2.94 7.03 9.70
N HIS A 80 -2.50 5.99 10.42
CA HIS A 80 -2.21 6.06 11.85
C HIS A 80 -1.10 7.08 12.16
N ALA A 81 -0.03 7.12 11.38
CA ALA A 81 1.05 8.09 11.58
C ALA A 81 0.57 9.54 11.40
N VAL A 82 -0.28 9.80 10.39
CA VAL A 82 -0.89 11.11 10.17
C VAL A 82 -1.83 11.51 11.31
N GLN A 83 -2.62 10.56 11.82
CA GLN A 83 -3.54 10.82 12.93
C GLN A 83 -2.82 11.05 14.27
N ALA A 84 -1.66 10.41 14.47
CA ALA A 84 -0.85 10.56 15.67
C ALA A 84 0.06 11.80 15.65
N ALA A 85 0.26 12.43 14.48
CA ALA A 85 1.07 13.64 14.35
C ALA A 85 0.34 14.87 14.89
N GLU A 86 1.12 15.91 15.23
CA GLU A 86 0.56 17.22 15.53
C GLU A 86 -0.37 17.70 14.41
N SER A 87 -1.37 18.53 14.75
CA SER A 87 -2.42 18.93 13.81
C SER A 87 -2.00 19.91 12.72
N THR A 88 -0.70 20.22 12.60
CA THR A 88 -0.16 21.09 11.54
C THR A 88 0.03 20.36 10.22
N VAL A 89 -0.09 21.08 9.09
CA VAL A 89 0.20 20.54 7.76
C VAL A 89 1.61 19.97 7.69
N ALA A 90 2.59 20.70 8.21
CA ALA A 90 4.00 20.29 8.17
C ALA A 90 4.21 18.96 8.90
N ALA A 91 3.67 18.80 10.10
CA ALA A 91 3.79 17.56 10.89
C ALA A 91 3.07 16.37 10.22
N ARG A 92 1.84 16.56 9.77
CA ARG A 92 1.04 15.50 9.13
C ARG A 92 1.62 15.07 7.78
N LEU A 93 2.05 16.03 6.96
CA LEU A 93 2.69 15.72 5.68
C LEU A 93 4.02 14.99 5.89
N THR A 94 4.84 15.45 6.84
CA THR A 94 6.08 14.78 7.22
C THR A 94 5.83 13.36 7.69
N ALA A 95 4.84 13.15 8.55
CA ALA A 95 4.46 11.82 9.04
C ALA A 95 4.04 10.89 7.89
N LEU A 96 3.23 11.39 6.96
CA LEU A 96 2.79 10.64 5.77
C LEU A 96 3.98 10.22 4.91
N LEU A 97 4.77 11.20 4.45
CA LEU A 97 5.87 10.96 3.49
C LEU A 97 6.97 10.09 4.12
N THR A 98 7.33 10.36 5.38
CA THR A 98 8.35 9.59 6.09
C THR A 98 7.90 8.15 6.31
N THR A 99 6.67 7.94 6.77
CA THR A 99 6.15 6.59 7.03
C THR A 99 6.05 5.80 5.74
N PHE A 100 5.46 6.37 4.70
CA PHE A 100 5.32 5.73 3.39
C PHE A 100 6.69 5.35 2.81
N SER A 101 7.59 6.31 2.70
CA SER A 101 8.90 6.10 2.05
C SER A 101 9.78 5.14 2.84
N ARG A 102 9.82 5.25 4.18
CA ARG A 102 10.58 4.32 5.03
C ARG A 102 10.09 2.89 4.88
N ARG A 103 8.77 2.66 4.87
CA ARG A 103 8.19 1.34 4.68
C ARG A 103 8.49 0.79 3.28
N ALA A 104 8.38 1.63 2.25
CA ALA A 104 8.73 1.26 0.88
C ALA A 104 10.20 0.84 0.76
N LEU A 105 11.12 1.61 1.34
CA LEU A 105 12.56 1.33 1.31
C LEU A 105 12.97 0.14 2.21
N THR A 106 12.20 -0.16 3.26
CA THR A 106 12.42 -1.35 4.09
C THR A 106 12.00 -2.63 3.39
N SER A 107 10.96 -2.57 2.56
CA SER A 107 10.44 -3.72 1.81
C SER A 107 10.36 -3.39 0.30
N PRO A 108 11.51 -3.15 -0.36
CA PRO A 108 11.54 -2.55 -1.69
C PRO A 108 10.83 -3.39 -2.74
N ARG A 109 10.95 -4.73 -2.69
CA ARG A 109 10.28 -5.61 -3.65
C ARG A 109 8.76 -5.58 -3.51
N THR A 110 8.25 -5.54 -2.27
CA THR A 110 6.81 -5.37 -2.01
C THR A 110 6.32 -4.00 -2.50
N ALA A 111 7.08 -2.95 -2.22
CA ALA A 111 6.74 -1.60 -2.66
C ALA A 111 6.72 -1.48 -4.19
N GLU A 112 7.72 -2.04 -4.87
CA GLU A 112 7.77 -2.11 -6.33
C GLU A 112 6.54 -2.85 -6.89
N ALA A 113 6.18 -4.00 -6.31
CA ALA A 113 5.02 -4.78 -6.71
C ALA A 113 3.71 -3.99 -6.53
N LEU A 114 3.53 -3.32 -5.39
CA LEU A 114 2.32 -2.54 -5.12
C LEU A 114 2.21 -1.27 -5.95
N LEU A 115 3.33 -0.58 -6.22
CA LEU A 115 3.31 0.72 -6.87
C LEU A 115 3.40 0.65 -8.40
N PHE A 116 4.19 -0.29 -8.93
CA PHE A 116 4.63 -0.21 -10.33
C PHE A 116 4.47 -1.50 -11.13
N GLU A 117 4.43 -2.70 -10.49
CA GLU A 117 4.36 -3.97 -11.24
C GLU A 117 2.99 -4.13 -11.93
N PRO A 118 2.95 -4.25 -13.28
CA PRO A 118 1.70 -4.55 -13.99
C PRO A 118 1.25 -5.98 -13.67
N VAL A 119 -0.03 -6.18 -13.34
CA VAL A 119 -0.54 -7.51 -12.97
C VAL A 119 -1.74 -7.91 -13.84
N ASN A 120 -2.94 -7.47 -13.48
CA ASN A 120 -4.19 -7.70 -14.20
C ASN A 120 -5.19 -6.60 -13.87
N ALA A 121 -6.33 -6.56 -14.59
CA ALA A 121 -7.31 -5.50 -14.44
C ALA A 121 -7.91 -5.40 -13.01
N LEU A 122 -8.06 -6.51 -12.29
CA LEU A 122 -8.58 -6.48 -10.92
C LEU A 122 -7.58 -5.85 -9.96
N VAL A 123 -6.30 -6.19 -10.07
CA VAL A 123 -5.22 -5.58 -9.27
C VAL A 123 -5.08 -4.10 -9.59
N GLU A 124 -5.17 -3.70 -10.87
CA GLU A 124 -5.15 -2.28 -11.25
C GLU A 124 -6.36 -1.52 -10.67
N GLY A 125 -7.54 -2.14 -10.64
CA GLY A 125 -8.72 -1.58 -9.98
C GLY A 125 -8.48 -1.33 -8.48
N GLU A 126 -7.91 -2.29 -7.77
CA GLU A 126 -7.54 -2.13 -6.35
C GLU A 126 -6.48 -1.04 -6.16
N ARG A 127 -5.46 -0.97 -7.03
CA ARG A 127 -4.42 0.07 -6.99
C ARG A 127 -5.03 1.47 -7.10
N LEU A 128 -6.01 1.66 -7.99
CA LEU A 128 -6.74 2.93 -8.11
C LEU A 128 -7.54 3.27 -6.85
N ILE A 129 -8.15 2.27 -6.19
CA ILE A 129 -8.87 2.48 -4.93
C ILE A 129 -7.90 3.00 -3.85
N PHE A 130 -6.74 2.37 -3.68
CA PHE A 130 -5.75 2.81 -2.68
C PHE A 130 -5.14 4.17 -3.02
N ARG A 131 -4.87 4.45 -4.30
CA ARG A 131 -4.44 5.79 -4.73
C ARG A 131 -5.46 6.87 -4.37
N ARG A 132 -6.75 6.57 -4.49
CA ARG A 132 -7.83 7.48 -4.08
C ARG A 132 -7.83 7.70 -2.56
N ARG A 133 -7.68 6.66 -1.75
CA ARG A 133 -7.60 6.78 -0.29
C ARG A 133 -6.44 7.67 0.16
N TYR A 134 -5.26 7.51 -0.41
CA TYR A 134 -4.12 8.42 -0.14
C TYR A 134 -4.39 9.84 -0.59
N HIS A 135 -5.05 10.02 -1.73
CA HIS A 135 -5.44 11.32 -2.24
C HIS A 135 -6.42 12.01 -1.29
N GLU A 136 -7.47 11.33 -0.85
CA GLU A 136 -8.47 11.85 0.08
C GLU A 136 -7.82 12.26 1.42
N LEU A 137 -6.97 11.40 1.99
CA LEU A 137 -6.22 11.71 3.21
C LEU A 137 -5.38 13.00 3.07
N LEU A 138 -4.69 13.17 1.95
CA LEU A 138 -3.90 14.38 1.69
C LEU A 138 -4.75 15.61 1.41
N VAL A 139 -5.86 15.48 0.70
CA VAL A 139 -6.82 16.58 0.49
C VAL A 139 -7.29 17.14 1.82
N ASP A 140 -7.67 16.27 2.76
CA ASP A 140 -8.12 16.68 4.08
C ASP A 140 -7.03 17.45 4.86
N VAL A 141 -5.78 16.97 4.82
CA VAL A 141 -4.65 17.64 5.47
C VAL A 141 -4.39 19.01 4.86
N ILE A 142 -4.34 19.11 3.52
CA ILE A 142 -4.02 20.36 2.81
C ILE A 142 -5.17 21.38 2.96
N ALA A 143 -6.43 20.94 2.82
CA ALA A 143 -7.59 21.80 2.97
C ALA A 143 -7.71 22.37 4.39
N ALA A 144 -7.47 21.54 5.41
CA ALA A 144 -7.47 21.97 6.80
C ALA A 144 -6.39 23.03 7.07
N GLY A 145 -5.17 22.82 6.56
CA GLY A 145 -4.07 23.76 6.74
C GLY A 145 -4.27 25.08 5.99
N ALA A 146 -4.83 25.04 4.79
CA ALA A 146 -5.20 26.26 4.06
C ALA A 146 -6.29 27.06 4.80
N ALA A 147 -7.29 26.37 5.35
CA ALA A 147 -8.32 26.99 6.15
C ALA A 147 -7.80 27.59 7.47
N ALA A 148 -6.79 26.96 8.08
CA ALA A 148 -6.11 27.47 9.27
C ALA A 148 -5.09 28.57 8.99
N GLY A 149 -4.79 28.88 7.72
CA GLY A 149 -3.77 29.86 7.33
C GLY A 149 -2.32 29.38 7.50
N GLU A 150 -2.09 28.09 7.69
CA GLU A 150 -0.75 27.49 7.81
C GLU A 150 -0.03 27.42 6.47
N ILE A 151 -0.77 27.35 5.37
CA ILE A 151 -0.27 27.36 4.00
C ILE A 151 -1.13 28.30 3.13
N PRO A 152 -0.61 28.81 2.01
CA PRO A 152 -1.39 29.61 1.07
C PRO A 152 -2.63 28.87 0.56
N ALA A 153 -3.71 29.62 0.27
CA ALA A 153 -4.89 29.06 -0.38
C ALA A 153 -4.51 28.44 -1.74
N GLN A 154 -4.91 27.20 -1.95
CA GLN A 154 -4.56 26.43 -3.14
C GLN A 154 -5.62 25.36 -3.42
N ASP A 155 -5.61 24.79 -4.64
CA ASP A 155 -6.42 23.61 -4.96
C ASP A 155 -5.86 22.37 -4.27
N ALA A 156 -6.48 21.98 -3.16
CA ALA A 156 -6.05 20.85 -2.34
C ALA A 156 -6.05 19.52 -3.14
N ALA A 157 -6.99 19.35 -4.07
CA ALA A 157 -7.07 18.13 -4.87
C ALA A 157 -5.90 18.00 -5.86
N THR A 158 -5.53 19.07 -6.53
CA THR A 158 -4.36 19.11 -7.43
C THR A 158 -3.07 19.00 -6.65
N SER A 159 -2.92 19.73 -5.55
CA SER A 159 -1.74 19.69 -4.68
C SER A 159 -1.52 18.30 -4.10
N ALA A 160 -2.57 17.62 -3.64
CA ALA A 160 -2.48 16.23 -3.16
C ALA A 160 -1.97 15.27 -4.24
N ARG A 161 -2.46 15.39 -5.49
CA ARG A 161 -1.96 14.57 -6.61
C ARG A 161 -0.49 14.84 -6.91
N ALA A 162 -0.06 16.10 -6.88
CA ALA A 162 1.33 16.49 -7.11
C ALA A 162 2.25 15.91 -6.05
N VAL A 163 1.87 15.97 -4.76
CA VAL A 163 2.62 15.38 -3.64
C VAL A 163 2.74 13.85 -3.79
N ILE A 164 1.63 13.16 -4.10
CA ILE A 164 1.65 11.71 -4.33
C ILE A 164 2.57 11.36 -5.49
N GLY A 165 2.47 12.09 -6.60
CA GLY A 165 3.32 11.90 -7.77
C GLY A 165 4.79 12.12 -7.48
N ALA A 166 5.14 13.22 -6.82
CA ALA A 166 6.52 13.55 -6.44
C ALA A 166 7.14 12.46 -5.55
N ASN A 167 6.39 11.98 -4.54
CA ASN A 167 6.88 10.94 -3.63
C ASN A 167 7.06 9.59 -4.35
N ALA A 168 6.10 9.19 -5.18
CA ALA A 168 6.19 7.94 -5.93
C ALA A 168 7.36 7.96 -6.93
N GLU A 169 7.53 9.06 -7.66
CA GLU A 169 8.61 9.23 -8.63
C GLU A 169 9.99 9.28 -7.97
N ALA A 170 10.12 9.95 -6.81
CA ALA A 170 11.36 9.97 -6.05
C ALA A 170 11.79 8.58 -5.57
N LEU A 171 10.84 7.67 -5.33
CA LEU A 171 11.11 6.28 -4.98
C LEU A 171 11.40 5.40 -6.19
N MET A 172 10.89 5.75 -7.38
CA MET A 172 11.09 4.99 -8.61
C MET A 172 12.59 4.87 -8.91
N GLY A 173 13.05 3.68 -9.27
CA GLY A 173 14.46 3.38 -9.49
C GLY A 173 15.30 3.23 -8.20
N LYS A 174 14.88 3.81 -7.09
CA LYS A 174 15.57 3.66 -5.79
C LYS A 174 15.17 2.39 -5.06
N LEU A 175 13.97 1.88 -5.30
CA LEU A 175 13.53 0.58 -4.79
C LEU A 175 14.39 -0.57 -5.34
N SER A 176 14.81 -0.49 -6.60
CA SER A 176 15.65 -1.51 -7.24
C SER A 176 17.15 -1.35 -6.89
N SER A 177 17.64 -0.13 -6.71
CA SER A 177 19.06 0.17 -6.50
C SER A 177 19.47 0.44 -5.07
N ARG A 178 18.55 0.39 -4.13
CA ARG A 178 18.69 0.69 -2.69
C ARG A 178 19.57 1.93 -2.42
N PRO A 179 19.03 3.07 -2.04
CA PRO A 179 19.84 4.27 -1.80
C PRO A 179 20.85 4.02 -0.68
N ASP A 180 22.04 4.54 -0.81
CA ASP A 180 23.10 4.46 0.23
C ASP A 180 22.64 5.16 1.52
N THR A 181 21.78 6.17 1.39
CA THR A 181 21.22 6.97 2.49
C THR A 181 19.69 7.12 2.33
N PRO A 182 18.90 6.13 2.76
CA PRO A 182 17.43 6.20 2.72
C PRO A 182 16.87 7.47 3.39
N GLU A 183 17.47 7.88 4.50
CA GLU A 183 17.06 9.04 5.28
C GLU A 183 17.24 10.36 4.50
N GLU A 184 18.29 10.50 3.70
CA GLU A 184 18.51 11.67 2.85
C GLU A 184 17.46 11.76 1.74
N LEU A 185 17.11 10.65 1.11
CA LEU A 185 16.05 10.62 0.12
C LEU A 185 14.71 11.04 0.74
N ILE A 186 14.36 10.47 1.89
CA ILE A 186 13.12 10.79 2.61
C ILE A 186 13.09 12.26 2.99
N SER A 187 14.19 12.79 3.55
CA SER A 187 14.31 14.20 3.92
C SER A 187 14.18 15.12 2.70
N SER A 188 14.84 14.78 1.60
CA SER A 188 14.81 15.59 0.37
C SER A 188 13.41 15.68 -0.23
N VAL A 189 12.71 14.56 -0.39
CA VAL A 189 11.35 14.56 -0.95
C VAL A 189 10.35 15.24 0.00
N THR A 190 10.51 15.05 1.31
CA THR A 190 9.64 15.70 2.31
C THR A 190 9.83 17.21 2.26
N THR A 191 11.07 17.69 2.27
CA THR A 191 11.40 19.12 2.15
C THR A 191 10.86 19.72 0.85
N PHE A 192 11.01 19.01 -0.27
CA PHE A 192 10.44 19.44 -1.55
C PHE A 192 8.92 19.62 -1.46
N CYS A 193 8.22 18.63 -0.94
CA CYS A 193 6.76 18.66 -0.84
C CYS A 193 6.26 19.74 0.12
N LEU A 194 6.93 19.96 1.27
CA LEU A 194 6.61 21.05 2.20
C LEU A 194 6.76 22.41 1.52
N ARG A 195 7.88 22.65 0.84
CA ARG A 195 8.11 23.90 0.10
C ARG A 195 7.10 24.11 -1.02
N ALA A 196 6.75 23.06 -1.76
CA ALA A 196 5.78 23.13 -2.85
C ALA A 196 4.36 23.52 -2.36
N LEU A 197 4.01 23.14 -1.13
CA LEU A 197 2.75 23.55 -0.49
C LEU A 197 2.84 24.91 0.21
N GLY A 198 4.02 25.49 0.35
CA GLY A 198 4.24 26.70 1.14
C GLY A 198 4.19 26.47 2.65
N ALA A 199 4.41 25.22 3.10
CA ALA A 199 4.56 24.89 4.50
C ALA A 199 6.00 25.18 4.95
N SER A 200 6.15 25.87 6.07
CA SER A 200 7.44 26.22 6.69
C SER A 200 7.71 25.37 7.93
#